data_d874363c5237bcf8a91508a24930e680
#
_entry.id   d874363c5237bcf8a91508a24930e680
#
_cell.length_a   1.000
_cell.length_b   1.000
_cell.length_c   1.000
_cell.angle_alpha   90.00
_cell.angle_beta   90.00
_cell.angle_gamma   90.00
#
_symmetry.space_group_name_H-M   'P 1'
#
loop_
_entity.id
_entity.type
_entity.pdbx_description
1 polymer ?
#
loop_
_entity_poly.entity_id
_entity_poly.type
_entity_poly.pdbx_seq_one_letter_code
_entity_poly.pdbx_strand_id
1 'polypeptide(L)'
;MFNKVLIANRGEIAVRVIRACRAMGIKTVAVYSTADRQSLHTYLADEAVCIGPAQARDSYLNIPAIITAAKGTGADAIHPGYGFLSENSTFAKMCRDNGIAFIGPTPEVIDRMGNKSQARRTMMDAGVPVVPGTKKGLHDMGEALEEARKIGWPIMIKASSGGGGKGMRVSESEDDFADMFNIAQRESVNAFGDNTMYLERAVQNPRHVEVQIIADTCGNVVALGERDCSVQRNHQKMIEESPSPVLDADLRERMMEDAVKAARAVGYTSAGTIEFLLDSDRNYYFMEMNTRIQVEHCVTEMVTHTDLMGEMIRVASGEPLSFSQEDVQLHGHAIECRINAEMPEKGFMPSPGVITQMHLPGGNGVRVDTAAYDGFEITPYYDSMIAKVIVLGRNRTEAIAKMRTALEEMVVVGVSTNLDFQYSILENETFCQGLADTGFIEKFLAGEV
;
A
#
# COMPACT_ATOMS: atom_id res chain seq x y z
N MET A 1 4.46 -22.93 15.25
CA MET A 1 4.90 -21.52 15.49
C MET A 1 6.41 -21.42 15.29
N PHE A 2 6.94 -20.32 14.74
CA PHE A 2 8.37 -20.08 14.52
C PHE A 2 9.11 -19.78 15.83
N ASN A 3 10.40 -20.10 15.89
CA ASN A 3 11.26 -19.71 17.01
C ASN A 3 11.97 -18.38 16.75
N LYS A 4 12.31 -18.11 15.49
CA LYS A 4 13.06 -16.93 15.08
C LYS A 4 12.65 -16.44 13.69
N VAL A 5 12.35 -15.14 13.57
CA VAL A 5 11.96 -14.47 12.33
C VAL A 5 13.00 -13.40 11.96
N LEU A 6 13.49 -13.44 10.72
CA LEU A 6 14.27 -12.35 10.15
C LEU A 6 13.34 -11.34 9.50
N ILE A 7 13.56 -10.05 9.77
CA ILE A 7 12.79 -8.94 9.20
C ILE A 7 13.59 -8.37 8.02
N ALA A 8 13.14 -8.67 6.79
CA ALA A 8 13.78 -8.21 5.55
C ALA A 8 13.29 -6.82 5.14
N ASN A 9 13.32 -5.89 6.09
CA ASN A 9 12.87 -4.51 5.90
C ASN A 9 13.55 -3.57 6.90
N ARG A 10 13.19 -2.28 6.85
CA ARG A 10 13.71 -1.21 7.70
C ARG A 10 12.59 -0.29 8.19
N GLY A 11 12.97 0.72 8.98
CA GLY A 11 12.04 1.77 9.36
C GLY A 11 10.92 1.29 10.28
N GLU A 12 9.77 1.99 10.21
CA GLU A 12 8.64 1.73 11.11
C GLU A 12 8.06 0.33 10.93
N ILE A 13 8.02 -0.19 9.70
CA ILE A 13 7.45 -1.53 9.47
C ILE A 13 8.33 -2.64 10.07
N ALA A 14 9.65 -2.47 10.06
CA ALA A 14 10.54 -3.42 10.74
C ALA A 14 10.30 -3.38 12.26
N VAL A 15 10.13 -2.21 12.85
CA VAL A 15 9.75 -2.04 14.27
C VAL A 15 8.39 -2.69 14.56
N ARG A 16 7.40 -2.50 13.67
CA ARG A 16 6.07 -3.08 13.81
C ARG A 16 6.12 -4.61 13.82
N VAL A 17 6.86 -5.23 12.90
CA VAL A 17 7.04 -6.70 12.86
C VAL A 17 7.77 -7.20 14.10
N ILE A 18 8.84 -6.52 14.55
CA ILE A 18 9.57 -6.88 15.76
C ILE A 18 8.64 -6.89 16.98
N ARG A 19 7.78 -5.86 17.10
CA ARG A 19 6.79 -5.78 18.20
C ARG A 19 5.81 -6.95 18.17
N ALA A 20 5.30 -7.33 17.00
CA ALA A 20 4.41 -8.49 16.86
C ALA A 20 5.12 -9.81 17.25
N CYS A 21 6.32 -10.05 16.73
CA CYS A 21 7.12 -11.21 17.08
C CYS A 21 7.38 -11.31 18.60
N ARG A 22 7.75 -10.18 19.23
CA ARG A 22 7.97 -10.14 20.68
C ARG A 22 6.73 -10.46 21.49
N ALA A 23 5.56 -9.92 21.09
CA ALA A 23 4.28 -10.22 21.73
C ALA A 23 3.93 -11.72 21.64
N MET A 24 4.40 -12.40 20.60
CA MET A 24 4.22 -13.83 20.37
C MET A 24 5.36 -14.70 20.97
N GLY A 25 6.35 -14.09 21.63
CA GLY A 25 7.50 -14.81 22.19
C GLY A 25 8.51 -15.31 21.16
N ILE A 26 8.50 -14.76 19.95
CA ILE A 26 9.37 -15.13 18.82
C ILE A 26 10.60 -14.23 18.81
N LYS A 27 11.79 -14.82 18.69
CA LYS A 27 13.04 -14.07 18.52
C LYS A 27 13.13 -13.39 17.15
N THR A 28 13.86 -12.29 17.09
CA THR A 28 13.92 -11.44 15.92
C THR A 28 15.35 -11.17 15.44
N VAL A 29 15.53 -11.16 14.13
CA VAL A 29 16.77 -10.73 13.48
C VAL A 29 16.44 -9.54 12.59
N ALA A 30 16.97 -8.35 12.89
CA ALA A 30 16.92 -7.21 12.00
C ALA A 30 18.07 -7.29 10.97
N VAL A 31 17.76 -6.98 9.70
CA VAL A 31 18.81 -6.66 8.73
C VAL A 31 18.93 -5.16 8.57
N TYR A 32 20.12 -4.67 8.28
CA TYR A 32 20.35 -3.24 8.07
C TYR A 32 21.47 -2.97 7.07
N SER A 33 21.33 -1.86 6.33
CA SER A 33 22.44 -1.29 5.55
C SER A 33 23.36 -0.46 6.45
N THR A 34 24.53 -0.10 5.95
CA THR A 34 25.46 0.76 6.73
C THR A 34 24.83 2.11 7.12
N ALA A 35 23.86 2.63 6.34
CA ALA A 35 23.15 3.86 6.66
C ALA A 35 22.15 3.71 7.83
N ASP A 36 21.62 2.49 8.06
CA ASP A 36 20.63 2.21 9.10
C ASP A 36 21.23 1.62 10.39
N ARG A 37 22.56 1.68 10.55
CA ARG A 37 23.24 1.09 11.73
C ARG A 37 22.63 1.54 13.07
N GLN A 38 22.18 2.79 13.13
CA GLN A 38 21.59 3.39 14.34
C GLN A 38 20.05 3.46 14.28
N SER A 39 19.43 2.80 13.33
CA SER A 39 17.96 2.77 13.22
C SER A 39 17.34 1.95 14.34
N LEU A 40 16.17 2.37 14.84
CA LEU A 40 15.52 1.78 16.02
C LEU A 40 15.30 0.27 15.90
N HIS A 41 15.01 -0.25 14.71
CA HIS A 41 14.78 -1.68 14.51
C HIS A 41 16.02 -2.54 14.83
N THR A 42 17.25 -1.99 14.66
CA THR A 42 18.49 -2.69 14.99
C THR A 42 18.70 -2.82 16.51
N TYR A 43 18.21 -1.85 17.28
CA TYR A 43 18.27 -1.89 18.76
C TYR A 43 17.17 -2.74 19.38
N LEU A 44 16.01 -2.82 18.71
CA LEU A 44 14.87 -3.56 19.23
C LEU A 44 14.96 -5.06 18.94
N ALA A 45 15.57 -5.48 17.84
CA ALA A 45 15.71 -6.89 17.52
C ALA A 45 16.66 -7.61 18.48
N ASP A 46 16.50 -8.94 18.63
CA ASP A 46 17.40 -9.76 19.45
C ASP A 46 18.80 -9.88 18.82
N GLU A 47 18.84 -9.90 17.48
CA GLU A 47 20.06 -9.92 16.68
C GLU A 47 19.95 -8.90 15.54
N ALA A 48 21.08 -8.34 15.10
CA ALA A 48 21.11 -7.41 13.96
C ALA A 48 22.29 -7.74 13.03
N VAL A 49 22.04 -7.80 11.71
CA VAL A 49 23.03 -8.18 10.70
C VAL A 49 23.13 -7.10 9.63
N CYS A 50 24.35 -6.58 9.41
CA CYS A 50 24.61 -5.67 8.30
C CYS A 50 24.64 -6.47 6.98
N ILE A 51 23.79 -6.06 6.02
CA ILE A 51 23.63 -6.77 4.75
C ILE A 51 24.23 -6.03 3.55
N GLY A 52 24.87 -4.88 3.76
CA GLY A 52 25.53 -4.14 2.66
C GLY A 52 25.60 -2.63 2.89
N PRO A 53 26.05 -1.90 1.85
CA PRO A 53 26.15 -0.43 1.88
C PRO A 53 24.77 0.24 1.86
N ALA A 54 24.75 1.59 1.89
CA ALA A 54 23.57 2.41 2.00
C ALA A 54 22.54 2.21 0.86
N GLN A 55 23.02 1.98 -0.37
CA GLN A 55 22.13 1.80 -1.53
C GLN A 55 21.27 0.56 -1.37
N ALA A 56 19.94 0.72 -1.56
CA ALA A 56 18.98 -0.38 -1.43
C ALA A 56 19.32 -1.58 -2.36
N ARG A 57 19.77 -1.31 -3.58
CA ARG A 57 20.16 -2.35 -4.54
C ARG A 57 21.24 -3.29 -3.99
N ASP A 58 22.17 -2.76 -3.21
CA ASP A 58 23.33 -3.48 -2.71
C ASP A 58 23.12 -4.02 -1.27
N SER A 59 21.93 -3.78 -0.69
CA SER A 59 21.53 -4.18 0.68
C SER A 59 20.12 -4.79 0.72
N TYR A 60 19.07 -3.98 0.91
CA TYR A 60 17.68 -4.46 1.08
C TYR A 60 17.07 -5.14 -0.15
N LEU A 61 17.64 -4.93 -1.34
CA LEU A 61 17.28 -5.64 -2.58
C LEU A 61 18.27 -6.76 -2.93
N ASN A 62 19.27 -7.00 -2.09
CA ASN A 62 20.27 -8.05 -2.28
C ASN A 62 19.77 -9.38 -1.68
N ILE A 63 19.06 -10.16 -2.49
CA ILE A 63 18.48 -11.45 -2.07
C ILE A 63 19.53 -12.39 -1.45
N PRO A 64 20.71 -12.64 -2.10
CA PRO A 64 21.73 -13.50 -1.53
C PRO A 64 22.21 -13.07 -0.13
N ALA A 65 22.36 -11.76 0.12
CA ALA A 65 22.79 -11.25 1.42
C ALA A 65 21.73 -11.53 2.51
N ILE A 66 20.45 -11.32 2.19
CA ILE A 66 19.34 -11.55 3.13
C ILE A 66 19.20 -13.06 3.44
N ILE A 67 19.24 -13.93 2.42
CA ILE A 67 19.18 -15.38 2.62
C ILE A 67 20.37 -15.88 3.45
N THR A 68 21.58 -15.33 3.19
CA THR A 68 22.77 -15.67 3.98
C THR A 68 22.63 -15.25 5.44
N ALA A 69 22.10 -14.05 5.70
CA ALA A 69 21.82 -13.57 7.04
C ALA A 69 20.82 -14.48 7.76
N ALA A 70 19.73 -14.90 7.09
CA ALA A 70 18.74 -15.80 7.65
C ALA A 70 19.34 -17.15 8.03
N LYS A 71 20.13 -17.75 7.12
CA LYS A 71 20.80 -19.03 7.41
C LYS A 71 21.84 -18.91 8.51
N GLY A 72 22.63 -17.84 8.49
CA GLY A 72 23.71 -17.61 9.46
C GLY A 72 23.19 -17.39 10.89
N THR A 73 22.00 -16.83 11.04
CA THR A 73 21.32 -16.60 12.34
C THR A 73 20.35 -17.71 12.73
N GLY A 74 20.11 -18.68 11.83
CA GLY A 74 19.16 -19.77 12.07
C GLY A 74 17.72 -19.29 12.15
N ALA A 75 17.32 -18.31 11.33
CA ALA A 75 15.93 -17.86 11.25
C ALA A 75 15.06 -18.90 10.52
N ASP A 76 13.89 -19.23 11.11
CA ASP A 76 12.93 -20.17 10.55
C ASP A 76 12.11 -19.55 9.42
N ALA A 77 11.88 -18.23 9.52
CA ALA A 77 11.04 -17.48 8.58
C ALA A 77 11.60 -16.08 8.30
N ILE A 78 11.14 -15.50 7.20
CA ILE A 78 11.43 -14.12 6.79
C ILE A 78 10.12 -13.36 6.64
N HIS A 79 10.02 -12.20 7.33
CA HIS A 79 8.94 -11.24 7.11
C HIS A 79 9.44 -10.10 6.22
N PRO A 80 8.88 -9.92 5.01
CA PRO A 80 9.35 -8.90 4.08
C PRO A 80 8.79 -7.49 4.37
N GLY A 81 7.75 -7.35 5.21
CA GLY A 81 7.01 -6.12 5.38
C GLY A 81 6.32 -5.66 4.10
N TYR A 82 6.49 -4.40 3.73
CA TYR A 82 6.05 -3.81 2.46
C TYR A 82 7.22 -3.12 1.75
N GLY A 83 7.11 -2.90 0.43
CA GLY A 83 8.21 -2.36 -0.39
C GLY A 83 9.36 -3.36 -0.55
N PHE A 84 10.51 -2.91 -1.04
CA PHE A 84 11.69 -3.73 -1.33
C PHE A 84 11.36 -5.08 -2.00
N LEU A 85 11.54 -6.19 -1.28
CA LEU A 85 11.36 -7.56 -1.81
C LEU A 85 10.02 -8.20 -1.44
N SER A 86 9.08 -7.44 -0.84
CA SER A 86 7.81 -8.01 -0.37
C SER A 86 6.93 -8.59 -1.49
N GLU A 87 7.04 -8.07 -2.71
CA GLU A 87 6.32 -8.55 -3.90
C GLU A 87 7.27 -9.15 -4.95
N ASN A 88 8.43 -9.67 -4.49
CA ASN A 88 9.41 -10.30 -5.36
C ASN A 88 9.27 -11.84 -5.31
N SER A 89 8.72 -12.43 -6.36
CA SER A 89 8.50 -13.87 -6.46
C SER A 89 9.79 -14.68 -6.41
N THR A 90 10.89 -14.15 -6.98
CA THR A 90 12.20 -14.78 -6.93
C THR A 90 12.71 -14.87 -5.50
N PHE A 91 12.51 -13.82 -4.69
CA PHE A 91 12.86 -13.84 -3.27
C PHE A 91 12.02 -14.86 -2.49
N ALA A 92 10.71 -14.84 -2.66
CA ALA A 92 9.82 -15.80 -2.02
C ALA A 92 10.17 -17.25 -2.41
N LYS A 93 10.51 -17.49 -3.70
CA LYS A 93 10.99 -18.78 -4.18
C LYS A 93 12.32 -19.18 -3.54
N MET A 94 13.28 -18.25 -3.44
CA MET A 94 14.56 -18.52 -2.81
C MET A 94 14.44 -18.82 -1.31
N CYS A 95 13.51 -18.19 -0.60
CA CYS A 95 13.18 -18.59 0.78
C CYS A 95 12.75 -20.05 0.83
N ARG A 96 11.74 -20.42 0.04
CA ARG A 96 11.22 -21.80 -0.07
C ARG A 96 12.33 -22.82 -0.40
N ASP A 97 13.14 -22.54 -1.41
CA ASP A 97 14.22 -23.43 -1.88
C ASP A 97 15.34 -23.60 -0.83
N ASN A 98 15.45 -22.69 0.13
CA ASN A 98 16.37 -22.75 1.27
C ASN A 98 15.75 -23.27 2.58
N GLY A 99 14.48 -23.71 2.56
CA GLY A 99 13.77 -24.21 3.73
C GLY A 99 13.40 -23.11 4.75
N ILE A 100 13.31 -21.86 4.30
CA ILE A 100 12.93 -20.71 5.12
C ILE A 100 11.48 -20.33 4.73
N ALA A 101 10.58 -20.21 5.71
CA ALA A 101 9.22 -19.77 5.44
C ALA A 101 9.20 -18.28 5.02
N PHE A 102 8.55 -17.97 3.92
CA PHE A 102 8.26 -16.60 3.52
C PHE A 102 6.90 -16.19 4.12
N ILE A 103 6.89 -15.15 4.97
CA ILE A 103 5.65 -14.64 5.59
C ILE A 103 4.95 -13.73 4.56
N GLY A 104 4.15 -14.35 3.72
CA GLY A 104 3.48 -13.75 2.57
C GLY A 104 2.87 -14.82 1.68
N PRO A 105 2.30 -14.45 0.52
CA PRO A 105 1.74 -15.39 -0.44
C PRO A 105 2.82 -16.19 -1.18
N THR A 106 2.38 -17.20 -1.94
CA THR A 106 3.29 -18.02 -2.73
C THR A 106 3.93 -17.25 -3.89
N PRO A 107 5.12 -17.64 -4.36
CA PRO A 107 5.77 -17.00 -5.51
C PRO A 107 4.88 -16.96 -6.75
N GLU A 108 4.10 -18.01 -6.97
CA GLU A 108 3.19 -18.16 -8.12
C GLU A 108 2.05 -17.13 -8.08
N VAL A 109 1.54 -16.82 -6.88
CA VAL A 109 0.51 -15.79 -6.67
C VAL A 109 1.10 -14.39 -6.86
N ILE A 110 2.31 -14.15 -6.34
CA ILE A 110 3.01 -12.87 -6.53
C ILE A 110 3.21 -12.60 -8.03
N ASP A 111 3.72 -13.56 -8.79
CA ASP A 111 3.93 -13.42 -10.24
C ASP A 111 2.62 -13.16 -10.99
N ARG A 112 1.58 -13.95 -10.67
CA ARG A 112 0.28 -13.83 -11.34
C ARG A 112 -0.34 -12.46 -11.13
N MET A 113 -0.32 -11.97 -9.89
CA MET A 113 -0.95 -10.69 -9.53
C MET A 113 -0.08 -9.48 -9.87
N GLY A 114 1.24 -9.65 -9.93
CA GLY A 114 2.17 -8.64 -10.42
C GLY A 114 2.05 -8.35 -11.93
N ASN A 115 1.51 -9.30 -12.70
CA ASN A 115 1.22 -9.09 -14.12
C ASN A 115 -0.19 -8.52 -14.29
N LYS A 116 -0.30 -7.22 -14.63
CA LYS A 116 -1.59 -6.49 -14.72
C LYS A 116 -2.59 -7.15 -15.67
N SER A 117 -2.14 -7.67 -16.82
CA SER A 117 -3.01 -8.33 -17.79
C SER A 117 -3.53 -9.67 -17.28
N GLN A 118 -2.69 -10.46 -16.60
CA GLN A 118 -3.09 -11.73 -15.99
C GLN A 118 -4.02 -11.49 -14.78
N ALA A 119 -3.68 -10.53 -13.93
CA ALA A 119 -4.51 -10.14 -12.79
C ALA A 119 -5.92 -9.74 -13.25
N ARG A 120 -6.01 -8.82 -14.23
CA ARG A 120 -7.28 -8.37 -14.80
C ARG A 120 -8.09 -9.53 -15.37
N ARG A 121 -7.47 -10.43 -16.15
CA ARG A 121 -8.16 -11.63 -16.69
C ARG A 121 -8.68 -12.52 -15.59
N THR A 122 -7.85 -12.81 -14.59
CA THR A 122 -8.24 -13.65 -13.44
C THR A 122 -9.44 -13.05 -12.71
N MET A 123 -9.47 -11.73 -12.52
CA MET A 123 -10.60 -11.04 -11.87
C MET A 123 -11.87 -11.11 -12.72
N MET A 124 -11.76 -10.89 -14.04
CA MET A 124 -12.91 -11.07 -14.96
C MET A 124 -13.47 -12.48 -14.90
N ASP A 125 -12.62 -13.50 -14.94
CA ASP A 125 -13.03 -14.92 -14.91
C ASP A 125 -13.68 -15.28 -13.54
N ALA A 126 -13.28 -14.59 -12.47
CA ALA A 126 -13.87 -14.73 -11.14
C ALA A 126 -15.17 -13.93 -10.95
N GLY A 127 -15.57 -13.12 -11.93
CA GLY A 127 -16.76 -12.26 -11.85
C GLY A 127 -16.58 -11.02 -11.00
N VAL A 128 -15.34 -10.61 -10.72
CA VAL A 128 -15.02 -9.35 -10.04
C VAL A 128 -15.08 -8.20 -11.07
N PRO A 129 -15.77 -7.09 -10.76
CA PRO A 129 -15.87 -5.97 -11.69
C PRO A 129 -14.50 -5.40 -12.06
N VAL A 130 -14.25 -5.22 -13.35
CA VAL A 130 -13.03 -4.56 -13.86
C VAL A 130 -13.43 -3.38 -14.74
N VAL A 131 -12.56 -2.38 -14.84
CA VAL A 131 -12.83 -1.23 -15.71
C VAL A 131 -13.16 -1.72 -17.13
N PRO A 132 -14.30 -1.30 -17.73
CA PRO A 132 -14.61 -1.65 -19.12
C PRO A 132 -13.47 -1.31 -20.07
N GLY A 133 -13.07 -2.24 -20.91
CA GLY A 133 -11.90 -2.02 -21.77
C GLY A 133 -11.62 -3.21 -22.70
N THR A 134 -10.54 -3.10 -23.45
CA THR A 134 -10.14 -4.13 -24.43
C THR A 134 -9.68 -5.42 -23.74
N LYS A 135 -10.03 -6.55 -24.33
CA LYS A 135 -9.63 -7.88 -23.82
C LYS A 135 -8.26 -8.33 -24.36
N LYS A 136 -7.80 -7.74 -25.45
CA LYS A 136 -6.53 -8.04 -26.13
C LYS A 136 -5.73 -6.76 -26.33
N GLY A 137 -4.43 -6.92 -26.49
CA GLY A 137 -3.55 -5.83 -26.87
C GLY A 137 -3.86 -5.35 -28.30
N LEU A 138 -3.74 -4.07 -28.52
CA LEU A 138 -3.96 -3.38 -29.77
C LEU A 138 -2.63 -2.83 -30.27
N HIS A 139 -2.40 -2.96 -31.59
CA HIS A 139 -1.19 -2.47 -32.26
C HIS A 139 -1.52 -1.46 -33.34
N ASP A 140 -2.72 -1.57 -33.91
CA ASP A 140 -3.22 -0.75 -35.02
C ASP A 140 -4.20 0.32 -34.51
N MET A 141 -4.02 1.55 -34.99
CA MET A 141 -4.81 2.70 -34.59
C MET A 141 -6.29 2.59 -35.06
N GLY A 142 -6.52 2.00 -36.22
CA GLY A 142 -7.88 1.81 -36.74
C GLY A 142 -8.68 0.83 -35.89
N GLU A 143 -8.06 -0.31 -35.54
CA GLU A 143 -8.67 -1.29 -34.63
C GLU A 143 -8.89 -0.66 -33.24
N ALA A 144 -7.93 0.14 -32.77
CA ALA A 144 -8.06 0.84 -31.49
C ALA A 144 -9.23 1.83 -31.47
N LEU A 145 -9.44 2.57 -32.55
CA LEU A 145 -10.56 3.52 -32.65
C LEU A 145 -11.93 2.81 -32.68
N GLU A 146 -12.01 1.64 -33.33
CA GLU A 146 -13.25 0.85 -33.32
C GLU A 146 -13.57 0.33 -31.91
N GLU A 147 -12.57 -0.13 -31.17
CA GLU A 147 -12.76 -0.55 -29.78
C GLU A 147 -13.09 0.65 -28.87
N ALA A 148 -12.45 1.80 -29.10
CA ALA A 148 -12.72 3.04 -28.38
C ALA A 148 -14.21 3.45 -28.50
N ARG A 149 -14.77 3.40 -29.71
CA ARG A 149 -16.21 3.68 -29.93
C ARG A 149 -17.14 2.75 -29.17
N LYS A 150 -16.75 1.49 -28.94
CA LYS A 150 -17.53 0.51 -28.16
C LYS A 150 -17.45 0.80 -26.66
N ILE A 151 -16.28 1.24 -26.17
CA ILE A 151 -16.04 1.53 -24.75
C ILE A 151 -16.72 2.85 -24.36
N GLY A 152 -16.67 3.86 -25.25
CA GLY A 152 -17.16 5.23 -25.00
C GLY A 152 -16.13 6.10 -24.27
N TRP A 153 -16.12 7.40 -24.61
CA TRP A 153 -15.23 8.39 -24.02
C TRP A 153 -15.70 8.90 -22.64
N PRO A 154 -14.77 9.40 -21.80
CA PRO A 154 -13.33 9.46 -22.03
C PRO A 154 -12.64 8.11 -21.89
N ILE A 155 -11.50 7.94 -22.57
CA ILE A 155 -10.74 6.68 -22.65
C ILE A 155 -9.32 6.86 -22.12
N MET A 156 -8.93 5.93 -21.27
CA MET A 156 -7.55 5.77 -20.85
C MET A 156 -6.83 4.82 -21.81
N ILE A 157 -5.81 5.31 -22.48
CA ILE A 157 -4.90 4.54 -23.33
C ILE A 157 -3.71 4.13 -22.47
N LYS A 158 -3.40 2.84 -22.42
CA LYS A 158 -2.33 2.27 -21.56
C LYS A 158 -1.39 1.38 -22.35
N ALA A 159 -0.09 1.52 -22.12
CA ALA A 159 0.90 0.56 -22.62
C ALA A 159 0.80 -0.77 -21.89
N SER A 160 0.95 -1.89 -22.61
CA SER A 160 0.97 -3.25 -22.03
C SER A 160 2.09 -3.44 -21.00
N SER A 161 3.27 -2.94 -21.33
CA SER A 161 4.48 -3.02 -20.50
C SER A 161 4.70 -1.79 -19.63
N GLY A 162 3.68 -0.93 -19.47
CA GLY A 162 3.78 0.36 -18.80
C GLY A 162 3.82 0.27 -17.27
N GLY A 163 4.56 1.19 -16.66
CA GLY A 163 4.64 1.38 -15.21
C GLY A 163 4.96 2.84 -14.86
N GLY A 164 4.57 3.29 -13.67
CA GLY A 164 4.87 4.65 -13.20
C GLY A 164 4.28 5.79 -14.05
N GLY A 165 3.14 5.57 -14.71
CA GLY A 165 2.45 6.59 -15.54
C GLY A 165 3.01 6.78 -16.95
N LYS A 166 4.10 6.13 -17.34
CA LYS A 166 4.65 6.20 -18.69
C LYS A 166 3.83 5.34 -19.67
N GLY A 167 3.55 5.88 -20.86
CA GLY A 167 2.71 5.22 -21.85
C GLY A 167 1.24 5.22 -21.50
N MET A 168 0.77 6.17 -20.68
CA MET A 168 -0.63 6.38 -20.34
C MET A 168 -1.08 7.76 -20.78
N ARG A 169 -2.23 7.81 -21.48
CA ARG A 169 -2.88 9.06 -21.93
C ARG A 169 -4.38 8.94 -21.80
N VAL A 170 -5.03 10.03 -21.47
CA VAL A 170 -6.49 10.15 -21.54
C VAL A 170 -6.84 10.81 -22.87
N SER A 171 -7.79 10.24 -23.57
CA SER A 171 -8.47 10.84 -24.72
C SER A 171 -9.89 11.22 -24.28
N GLU A 172 -10.23 12.49 -24.42
CA GLU A 172 -11.52 13.03 -23.99
C GLU A 172 -12.62 12.83 -25.03
N SER A 173 -12.25 12.66 -26.30
CA SER A 173 -13.18 12.51 -27.42
C SER A 173 -12.56 11.72 -28.56
N GLU A 174 -13.37 11.42 -29.59
CA GLU A 174 -12.89 10.80 -30.83
C GLU A 174 -11.89 11.68 -31.57
N ASP A 175 -12.00 13.01 -31.45
CA ASP A 175 -11.19 13.98 -32.20
C ASP A 175 -9.71 13.95 -31.77
N ASP A 176 -9.43 13.75 -30.49
CA ASP A 176 -8.06 13.72 -29.95
C ASP A 176 -7.49 12.32 -29.83
N PHE A 177 -8.31 11.27 -30.04
CA PHE A 177 -7.93 9.88 -29.79
C PHE A 177 -6.68 9.46 -30.57
N ALA A 178 -6.61 9.76 -31.85
CA ALA A 178 -5.51 9.38 -32.72
C ALA A 178 -4.16 9.95 -32.24
N ASP A 179 -4.17 11.21 -31.82
CA ASP A 179 -2.97 11.89 -31.33
C ASP A 179 -2.53 11.28 -29.98
N MET A 180 -3.47 11.10 -29.04
CA MET A 180 -3.19 10.50 -27.73
C MET A 180 -2.68 9.06 -27.85
N PHE A 181 -3.28 8.26 -28.73
CA PHE A 181 -2.84 6.88 -28.98
C PHE A 181 -1.42 6.82 -29.53
N ASN A 182 -1.12 7.65 -30.55
CA ASN A 182 0.22 7.68 -31.15
C ASN A 182 1.30 8.17 -30.16
N ILE A 183 0.97 9.16 -29.32
CA ILE A 183 1.90 9.65 -28.29
C ILE A 183 2.18 8.54 -27.28
N ALA A 184 1.14 7.90 -26.74
CA ALA A 184 1.27 6.81 -25.76
C ALA A 184 2.07 5.63 -26.33
N GLN A 185 1.80 5.23 -27.58
CA GLN A 185 2.50 4.13 -28.25
C GLN A 185 3.98 4.45 -28.47
N ARG A 186 4.33 5.67 -28.91
CA ARG A 186 5.73 6.09 -29.06
C ARG A 186 6.48 6.09 -27.72
N GLU A 187 5.85 6.58 -26.67
CA GLU A 187 6.42 6.54 -25.33
C GLU A 187 6.67 5.09 -24.86
N SER A 188 5.72 4.19 -25.13
CA SER A 188 5.84 2.76 -24.79
C SER A 188 7.02 2.11 -25.53
N VAL A 189 7.12 2.34 -26.83
CA VAL A 189 8.24 1.82 -27.65
C VAL A 189 9.58 2.35 -27.13
N ASN A 190 9.66 3.65 -26.85
CA ASN A 190 10.91 4.27 -26.39
C ASN A 190 11.34 3.80 -25.00
N ALA A 191 10.36 3.59 -24.09
CA ALA A 191 10.66 3.23 -22.71
C ALA A 191 10.80 1.71 -22.48
N PHE A 192 10.03 0.89 -23.23
CA PHE A 192 9.86 -0.54 -22.94
C PHE A 192 10.11 -1.44 -24.17
N GLY A 193 10.25 -0.88 -25.37
CA GLY A 193 10.42 -1.65 -26.62
C GLY A 193 9.15 -2.39 -27.08
N ASP A 194 7.98 -2.05 -26.51
CA ASP A 194 6.70 -2.70 -26.77
C ASP A 194 5.68 -1.66 -27.27
N ASN A 195 5.00 -1.96 -28.39
CA ASN A 195 3.99 -1.10 -29.00
C ASN A 195 2.55 -1.54 -28.70
N THR A 196 2.38 -2.54 -27.81
CA THR A 196 1.07 -3.08 -27.46
C THR A 196 0.33 -2.12 -26.53
N MET A 197 -0.86 -1.69 -26.93
CA MET A 197 -1.70 -0.77 -26.16
C MET A 197 -2.98 -1.45 -25.69
N TYR A 198 -3.54 -0.98 -24.58
CA TYR A 198 -4.86 -1.33 -24.08
C TYR A 198 -5.69 -0.08 -23.93
N LEU A 199 -7.00 -0.21 -24.13
CA LEU A 199 -7.96 0.86 -23.88
C LEU A 199 -8.85 0.49 -22.71
N GLU A 200 -9.08 1.43 -21.82
CA GLU A 200 -10.03 1.32 -20.73
C GLU A 200 -10.86 2.59 -20.63
N ARG A 201 -12.09 2.48 -20.13
CA ARG A 201 -12.87 3.65 -19.77
C ARG A 201 -12.10 4.50 -18.76
N ALA A 202 -11.95 5.79 -18.98
CA ALA A 202 -11.36 6.66 -17.97
C ALA A 202 -12.42 6.93 -16.89
N VAL A 203 -12.17 6.47 -15.68
CA VAL A 203 -13.03 6.75 -14.54
C VAL A 203 -12.72 8.17 -14.09
N GLN A 204 -13.71 9.07 -14.20
CA GLN A 204 -13.54 10.48 -13.85
C GLN A 204 -13.68 10.69 -12.33
N ASN A 205 -12.79 11.50 -11.75
CA ASN A 205 -12.78 11.85 -10.33
C ASN A 205 -13.04 10.64 -9.43
N PRO A 206 -12.33 9.51 -9.64
CA PRO A 206 -12.60 8.31 -8.87
C PRO A 206 -12.18 8.48 -7.41
N ARG A 207 -12.80 7.67 -6.56
CA ARG A 207 -12.23 7.41 -5.25
C ARG A 207 -11.37 6.15 -5.31
N HIS A 208 -10.32 6.14 -4.51
CA HIS A 208 -9.51 4.97 -4.28
C HIS A 208 -10.00 4.30 -3.00
N VAL A 209 -10.74 3.23 -3.17
CA VAL A 209 -11.25 2.41 -2.07
C VAL A 209 -10.66 1.02 -2.17
N GLU A 210 -10.19 0.49 -1.06
CA GLU A 210 -9.53 -0.81 -1.05
C GLU A 210 -10.05 -1.69 0.08
N VAL A 211 -10.04 -3.00 -0.12
CA VAL A 211 -10.52 -3.97 0.87
C VAL A 211 -9.33 -4.78 1.40
N GLN A 212 -9.13 -4.75 2.73
CA GLN A 212 -8.16 -5.59 3.39
C GLN A 212 -8.65 -7.03 3.43
N ILE A 213 -7.86 -7.97 2.92
CA ILE A 213 -8.12 -9.40 3.06
C ILE A 213 -7.01 -10.07 3.87
N ILE A 214 -7.36 -11.18 4.48
CA ILE A 214 -6.41 -12.14 5.02
C ILE A 214 -6.90 -13.56 4.75
N ALA A 215 -5.98 -14.45 4.42
CA ALA A 215 -6.32 -15.83 4.08
C ALA A 215 -5.30 -16.80 4.65
N ASP A 216 -5.76 -18.01 5.05
CA ASP A 216 -4.90 -19.08 5.54
C ASP A 216 -4.72 -20.21 4.51
N THR A 217 -3.93 -21.20 4.87
CA THR A 217 -3.67 -22.39 4.05
C THR A 217 -4.77 -23.43 4.14
N CYS A 218 -5.77 -23.24 5.01
CA CYS A 218 -6.93 -24.12 5.16
C CYS A 218 -8.08 -23.73 4.23
N GLY A 219 -7.97 -22.63 3.49
CA GLY A 219 -8.97 -22.12 2.55
C GLY A 219 -9.90 -21.07 3.15
N ASN A 220 -9.66 -20.63 4.39
CA ASN A 220 -10.40 -19.51 4.97
C ASN A 220 -9.89 -18.20 4.35
N VAL A 221 -10.81 -17.36 3.91
CA VAL A 221 -10.55 -16.01 3.39
C VAL A 221 -11.51 -15.06 4.08
N VAL A 222 -10.96 -14.03 4.73
CA VAL A 222 -11.71 -13.04 5.51
C VAL A 222 -11.42 -11.65 4.95
N ALA A 223 -12.48 -10.85 4.73
CA ALA A 223 -12.39 -9.43 4.41
C ALA A 223 -12.59 -8.61 5.70
N LEU A 224 -11.69 -7.67 5.96
CA LEU A 224 -11.61 -6.89 7.20
C LEU A 224 -12.13 -5.46 7.05
N GLY A 225 -13.02 -5.24 6.09
CA GLY A 225 -13.53 -3.91 5.77
C GLY A 225 -12.65 -3.17 4.78
N GLU A 226 -13.11 -1.97 4.45
CA GLU A 226 -12.46 -1.12 3.45
C GLU A 226 -11.70 0.05 4.08
N ARG A 227 -10.80 0.60 3.28
CA ARG A 227 -10.11 1.88 3.50
C ARG A 227 -10.39 2.82 2.34
N ASP A 228 -10.54 4.09 2.63
CA ASP A 228 -10.53 5.17 1.63
C ASP A 228 -9.14 5.79 1.60
N CYS A 229 -8.51 5.72 0.43
CA CYS A 229 -7.16 6.19 0.17
C CYS A 229 -7.14 7.28 -0.91
N SER A 230 -8.24 8.02 -1.05
CA SER A 230 -8.42 9.02 -2.10
C SER A 230 -7.51 10.23 -1.93
N VAL A 231 -7.16 10.58 -0.67
CA VAL A 231 -6.25 11.71 -0.41
C VAL A 231 -4.81 11.31 -0.72
N GLN A 232 -4.39 11.60 -1.96
CA GLN A 232 -3.10 11.19 -2.50
C GLN A 232 -2.50 12.27 -3.39
N ARG A 233 -1.18 12.27 -3.53
CA ARG A 233 -0.43 13.14 -4.44
C ARG A 233 0.48 12.30 -5.32
N ASN A 234 0.41 12.48 -6.63
CA ASN A 234 1.20 11.67 -7.59
C ASN A 234 1.06 10.16 -7.34
N HIS A 235 -0.15 9.69 -7.04
CA HIS A 235 -0.45 8.29 -6.67
C HIS A 235 0.22 7.80 -5.37
N GLN A 236 0.73 8.69 -4.53
CA GLN A 236 1.20 8.40 -3.18
C GLN A 236 0.15 8.82 -2.17
N LYS A 237 -0.35 7.85 -1.42
CA LYS A 237 -1.36 8.05 -0.36
C LYS A 237 -0.77 8.94 0.74
N MET A 238 -1.56 9.87 1.27
CA MET A 238 -1.15 10.84 2.30
C MET A 238 -1.99 10.73 3.57
N ILE A 239 -3.31 10.58 3.39
CA ILE A 239 -4.28 10.33 4.46
C ILE A 239 -5.14 9.16 4.05
N GLU A 240 -5.29 8.20 4.94
CA GLU A 240 -6.14 7.04 4.79
C GLU A 240 -7.14 6.96 5.93
N GLU A 241 -8.34 6.51 5.63
CA GLU A 241 -9.39 6.35 6.64
C GLU A 241 -10.17 5.03 6.49
N SER A 242 -10.69 4.52 7.59
CA SER A 242 -11.55 3.35 7.64
C SER A 242 -12.64 3.55 8.70
N PRO A 243 -13.91 3.24 8.37
CA PRO A 243 -14.44 2.90 7.05
C PRO A 243 -14.48 4.11 6.09
N SER A 244 -14.70 3.87 4.79
CA SER A 244 -14.87 4.94 3.81
C SER A 244 -16.12 5.79 4.12
N PRO A 245 -16.04 7.14 4.03
CA PRO A 245 -17.17 8.02 4.33
C PRO A 245 -18.30 7.93 3.30
N VAL A 246 -18.06 7.30 2.13
CA VAL A 246 -19.03 7.27 1.02
C VAL A 246 -19.67 5.90 0.79
N LEU A 247 -19.23 4.86 1.47
CA LEU A 247 -19.82 3.54 1.36
C LEU A 247 -20.96 3.36 2.39
N ASP A 248 -22.15 2.98 1.89
CA ASP A 248 -23.17 2.40 2.74
C ASP A 248 -22.90 0.90 2.99
N ALA A 249 -23.74 0.28 3.80
CA ALA A 249 -23.60 -1.13 4.19
C ALA A 249 -23.66 -2.06 2.97
N ASP A 250 -24.59 -1.83 2.04
CA ASP A 250 -24.81 -2.72 0.88
C ASP A 250 -23.63 -2.67 -0.10
N LEU A 251 -23.08 -1.48 -0.34
CA LEU A 251 -21.92 -1.33 -1.24
C LEU A 251 -20.67 -1.93 -0.60
N ARG A 252 -20.46 -1.71 0.69
CA ARG A 252 -19.37 -2.32 1.47
C ARG A 252 -19.42 -3.84 1.40
N GLU A 253 -20.58 -4.43 1.65
CA GLU A 253 -20.77 -5.89 1.62
C GLU A 253 -20.41 -6.46 0.24
N ARG A 254 -20.92 -5.86 -0.85
CA ARG A 254 -20.60 -6.28 -2.22
C ARG A 254 -19.11 -6.18 -2.53
N MET A 255 -18.45 -5.09 -2.11
CA MET A 255 -17.01 -4.92 -2.33
C MET A 255 -16.20 -5.95 -1.54
N MET A 256 -16.60 -6.24 -0.30
CA MET A 256 -15.96 -7.27 0.53
C MET A 256 -16.15 -8.67 -0.07
N GLU A 257 -17.35 -9.02 -0.55
CA GLU A 257 -17.60 -10.29 -1.24
C GLU A 257 -16.73 -10.46 -2.48
N ASP A 258 -16.61 -9.41 -3.29
CA ASP A 258 -15.80 -9.45 -4.51
C ASP A 258 -14.30 -9.52 -4.18
N ALA A 259 -13.84 -8.89 -3.10
CA ALA A 259 -12.47 -9.05 -2.61
C ALA A 259 -12.19 -10.49 -2.14
N VAL A 260 -13.13 -11.14 -1.46
CA VAL A 260 -13.04 -12.56 -1.08
C VAL A 260 -13.01 -13.45 -2.32
N LYS A 261 -13.88 -13.19 -3.33
CA LYS A 261 -13.87 -13.92 -4.61
C LYS A 261 -12.52 -13.78 -5.32
N ALA A 262 -11.98 -12.56 -5.37
CA ALA A 262 -10.66 -12.28 -5.95
C ALA A 262 -9.56 -13.10 -5.27
N ALA A 263 -9.50 -13.08 -3.95
CA ALA A 263 -8.50 -13.82 -3.17
C ALA A 263 -8.61 -15.35 -3.37
N ARG A 264 -9.83 -15.89 -3.36
CA ARG A 264 -10.09 -17.31 -3.61
C ARG A 264 -9.70 -17.74 -5.02
N ALA A 265 -9.96 -16.91 -6.04
CA ALA A 265 -9.65 -17.22 -7.44
C ALA A 265 -8.15 -17.39 -7.69
N VAL A 266 -7.29 -16.76 -6.88
CA VAL A 266 -5.83 -16.88 -7.00
C VAL A 266 -5.22 -17.86 -6.01
N GLY A 267 -6.00 -18.40 -5.07
CA GLY A 267 -5.50 -19.24 -3.98
C GLY A 267 -4.61 -18.45 -3.03
N TYR A 268 -5.07 -17.24 -2.66
CA TYR A 268 -4.30 -16.32 -1.82
C TYR A 268 -4.10 -16.86 -0.42
N THR A 269 -2.92 -16.56 0.16
CA THR A 269 -2.60 -16.80 1.57
C THR A 269 -1.88 -15.59 2.14
N SER A 270 -2.00 -15.36 3.46
CA SER A 270 -1.46 -14.19 4.16
C SER A 270 -2.35 -12.93 4.03
N ALA A 271 -1.87 -11.77 4.52
CA ALA A 271 -2.55 -10.50 4.35
C ALA A 271 -2.31 -9.93 2.95
N GLY A 272 -3.35 -9.37 2.35
CA GLY A 272 -3.31 -8.69 1.06
C GLY A 272 -4.42 -7.67 0.94
N THR A 273 -4.40 -6.89 -0.12
CA THR A 273 -5.38 -5.83 -0.35
C THR A 273 -5.87 -5.86 -1.79
N ILE A 274 -7.17 -5.74 -1.98
CA ILE A 274 -7.80 -5.57 -3.29
C ILE A 274 -8.15 -4.09 -3.44
N GLU A 275 -7.51 -3.42 -4.38
CA GLU A 275 -7.75 -2.00 -4.67
C GLU A 275 -8.80 -1.84 -5.77
N PHE A 276 -9.71 -0.89 -5.54
CA PHE A 276 -10.79 -0.54 -6.46
C PHE A 276 -10.82 0.97 -6.74
N LEU A 277 -11.24 1.31 -7.96
CA LEU A 277 -11.71 2.65 -8.30
C LEU A 277 -13.23 2.69 -8.14
N LEU A 278 -13.74 3.62 -7.35
CA LEU A 278 -15.17 3.87 -7.17
C LEU A 278 -15.54 5.14 -7.93
N ASP A 279 -16.51 5.06 -8.86
CA ASP A 279 -17.00 6.21 -9.60
C ASP A 279 -18.15 6.96 -8.88
N SER A 280 -18.57 8.09 -9.46
CA SER A 280 -19.66 8.91 -8.92
C SER A 280 -21.03 8.21 -8.95
N ASP A 281 -21.20 7.22 -9.84
CA ASP A 281 -22.42 6.42 -9.97
C ASP A 281 -22.44 5.21 -9.05
N ARG A 282 -21.43 5.12 -8.13
CA ARG A 282 -21.26 4.03 -7.15
C ARG A 282 -20.96 2.67 -7.78
N ASN A 283 -20.40 2.66 -9.02
CA ASN A 283 -19.79 1.47 -9.58
C ASN A 283 -18.32 1.41 -9.13
N TYR A 284 -17.84 0.22 -8.83
CA TYR A 284 -16.46 0.01 -8.46
C TYR A 284 -15.80 -1.00 -9.41
N TYR A 285 -14.51 -0.81 -9.61
CA TYR A 285 -13.75 -1.59 -10.57
C TYR A 285 -12.41 -1.99 -9.96
N PHE A 286 -12.05 -3.26 -10.08
CA PHE A 286 -10.74 -3.75 -9.67
C PHE A 286 -9.63 -2.97 -10.38
N MET A 287 -8.69 -2.50 -9.61
CA MET A 287 -7.49 -1.80 -10.08
C MET A 287 -6.26 -2.71 -10.02
N GLU A 288 -5.94 -3.18 -8.83
CA GLU A 288 -4.83 -4.12 -8.60
C GLU A 288 -4.99 -4.87 -7.28
N MET A 289 -4.15 -5.88 -7.08
CA MET A 289 -4.02 -6.59 -5.81
C MET A 289 -2.61 -6.40 -5.28
N ASN A 290 -2.49 -5.86 -4.08
CA ASN A 290 -1.22 -5.82 -3.37
C ASN A 290 -1.05 -7.13 -2.59
N THR A 291 -0.02 -7.90 -2.98
CA THR A 291 0.24 -9.23 -2.43
C THR A 291 1.12 -9.20 -1.18
N ARG A 292 0.86 -8.24 -0.31
CA ARG A 292 1.59 -7.92 0.92
C ARG A 292 0.73 -7.13 1.90
N ILE A 293 1.24 -6.91 3.08
CA ILE A 293 0.71 -5.86 3.97
C ILE A 293 0.96 -4.47 3.36
N GLN A 294 0.09 -3.52 3.63
CA GLN A 294 0.25 -2.14 3.18
C GLN A 294 0.62 -1.20 4.33
N VAL A 295 1.07 0.03 4.01
CA VAL A 295 1.42 1.07 4.98
C VAL A 295 0.24 1.35 5.91
N GLU A 296 -0.94 1.51 5.31
CA GLU A 296 -2.22 1.91 5.90
C GLU A 296 -3.00 0.77 6.59
N HIS A 297 -2.38 -0.40 6.79
CA HIS A 297 -3.03 -1.51 7.53
C HIS A 297 -3.49 -1.11 8.94
N CYS A 298 -2.89 -0.08 9.50
CA CYS A 298 -3.14 0.37 10.86
C CYS A 298 -4.58 0.85 11.07
N VAL A 299 -5.19 1.54 10.10
CA VAL A 299 -6.59 1.98 10.25
C VAL A 299 -7.55 0.79 10.31
N THR A 300 -7.28 -0.27 9.52
CA THR A 300 -8.05 -1.52 9.61
C THR A 300 -7.88 -2.18 10.98
N GLU A 301 -6.64 -2.30 11.46
CA GLU A 301 -6.37 -2.86 12.80
C GLU A 301 -7.11 -2.10 13.91
N MET A 302 -7.16 -0.76 13.80
CA MET A 302 -7.84 0.07 14.79
C MET A 302 -9.36 -0.13 14.82
N VAL A 303 -10.01 -0.24 13.66
CA VAL A 303 -11.47 -0.40 13.59
C VAL A 303 -11.94 -1.83 13.79
N THR A 304 -11.10 -2.84 13.51
CA THR A 304 -11.45 -4.26 13.66
C THR A 304 -10.92 -4.90 14.93
N HIS A 305 -10.01 -4.21 15.64
CA HIS A 305 -9.26 -4.76 16.78
C HIS A 305 -8.48 -6.03 16.45
N THR A 306 -8.00 -6.15 15.20
CA THR A 306 -7.23 -7.29 14.70
C THR A 306 -5.73 -6.96 14.66
N ASP A 307 -4.86 -7.89 15.03
CA ASP A 307 -3.41 -7.80 14.80
C ASP A 307 -3.02 -8.53 13.52
N LEU A 308 -3.02 -7.80 12.39
CA LEU A 308 -2.69 -8.36 11.09
C LEU A 308 -1.28 -8.95 11.01
N MET A 309 -0.30 -8.33 11.70
CA MET A 309 1.06 -8.86 11.74
C MET A 309 1.14 -10.19 12.47
N GLY A 310 0.43 -10.31 13.61
CA GLY A 310 0.31 -11.55 14.35
C GLY A 310 -0.34 -12.66 13.52
N GLU A 311 -1.43 -12.34 12.82
CA GLU A 311 -2.13 -13.30 11.96
C GLU A 311 -1.27 -13.74 10.77
N MET A 312 -0.52 -12.83 10.12
CA MET A 312 0.42 -13.20 9.06
C MET A 312 1.45 -14.24 9.53
N ILE A 313 2.00 -14.04 10.73
CA ILE A 313 2.98 -14.95 11.32
C ILE A 313 2.33 -16.31 11.64
N ARG A 314 1.11 -16.32 12.20
CA ARG A 314 0.33 -17.55 12.47
C ARG A 314 0.09 -18.35 11.20
N VAL A 315 -0.48 -17.70 10.19
CA VAL A 315 -0.78 -18.33 8.89
C VAL A 315 0.48 -18.91 8.25
N ALA A 316 1.57 -18.16 8.24
CA ALA A 316 2.84 -18.64 7.68
C ALA A 316 3.44 -19.82 8.47
N SER A 317 3.12 -19.96 9.76
CA SER A 317 3.51 -21.11 10.57
C SER A 317 2.61 -22.33 10.39
N GLY A 318 1.58 -22.22 9.54
CA GLY A 318 0.62 -23.31 9.25
C GLY A 318 -0.58 -23.35 10.18
N GLU A 319 -0.79 -22.34 11.02
CA GLU A 319 -2.00 -22.21 11.84
C GLU A 319 -3.16 -21.62 11.04
N PRO A 320 -4.42 -22.00 11.30
CA PRO A 320 -5.56 -21.32 10.71
C PRO A 320 -5.71 -19.90 11.27
N LEU A 321 -6.50 -19.06 10.61
CA LEU A 321 -6.91 -17.75 11.13
C LEU A 321 -7.56 -17.91 12.52
N SER A 322 -7.29 -16.97 13.41
CA SER A 322 -7.83 -16.97 14.79
C SER A 322 -9.28 -16.50 14.87
N PHE A 323 -9.85 -16.02 13.76
CA PHE A 323 -11.22 -15.51 13.65
C PHE A 323 -11.83 -15.87 12.28
N SER A 324 -13.14 -15.79 12.19
CA SER A 324 -13.95 -15.99 10.99
C SER A 324 -14.49 -14.66 10.44
N GLN A 325 -15.16 -14.69 9.28
CA GLN A 325 -15.83 -13.50 8.74
C GLN A 325 -16.94 -12.96 9.67
N GLU A 326 -17.60 -13.82 10.42
CA GLU A 326 -18.69 -13.45 11.33
C GLU A 326 -18.19 -12.68 12.56
N ASP A 327 -16.90 -12.82 12.90
CA ASP A 327 -16.28 -12.11 14.02
C ASP A 327 -15.85 -10.68 13.66
N VAL A 328 -15.80 -10.36 12.35
CA VAL A 328 -15.35 -9.04 11.88
C VAL A 328 -16.44 -7.98 12.08
N GLN A 329 -16.15 -7.01 12.90
CA GLN A 329 -16.99 -5.84 13.12
C GLN A 329 -16.16 -4.57 13.03
N LEU A 330 -16.71 -3.53 12.38
CA LEU A 330 -16.07 -2.23 12.30
C LEU A 330 -16.55 -1.34 13.45
N HIS A 331 -15.63 -0.90 14.29
CA HIS A 331 -15.88 -0.07 15.46
C HIS A 331 -15.30 1.33 15.30
N GLY A 332 -16.17 2.33 15.29
CA GLY A 332 -15.75 3.72 15.20
C GLY A 332 -15.25 4.11 13.81
N HIS A 333 -14.30 5.03 13.77
CA HIS A 333 -13.67 5.54 12.55
C HIS A 333 -12.19 5.84 12.81
N ALA A 334 -11.30 5.28 12.02
CA ALA A 334 -9.87 5.52 12.13
C ALA A 334 -9.37 6.38 10.96
N ILE A 335 -8.42 7.25 11.25
CA ILE A 335 -7.69 8.06 10.26
C ILE A 335 -6.19 7.85 10.49
N GLU A 336 -5.43 7.68 9.42
CA GLU A 336 -3.97 7.67 9.41
C GLU A 336 -3.46 8.86 8.62
N CYS A 337 -2.46 9.59 9.15
CA CYS A 337 -1.68 10.58 8.43
C CYS A 337 -0.24 10.12 8.33
N ARG A 338 0.30 10.09 7.10
CA ARG A 338 1.72 9.81 6.86
C ARG A 338 2.54 11.06 7.07
N ILE A 339 3.46 11.02 8.03
CA ILE A 339 4.35 12.12 8.33
C ILE A 339 5.67 11.89 7.62
N ASN A 340 5.94 12.76 6.64
CA ASN A 340 7.11 12.68 5.78
C ASN A 340 8.06 13.84 6.07
N ALA A 341 9.35 13.59 6.01
CA ALA A 341 10.38 14.64 6.02
C ALA A 341 10.47 15.29 4.64
N GLU A 342 9.56 16.21 4.36
CA GLU A 342 9.36 16.89 3.08
C GLU A 342 9.00 18.36 3.29
N MET A 343 9.21 19.18 2.25
CA MET A 343 8.88 20.60 2.20
C MET A 343 7.70 20.83 1.24
N PRO A 344 6.44 20.84 1.70
CA PRO A 344 5.27 21.06 0.84
C PRO A 344 5.34 22.35 0.03
N GLU A 345 5.83 23.44 0.63
CA GLU A 345 6.01 24.76 0.01
C GLU A 345 7.06 24.76 -1.11
N LYS A 346 7.88 23.72 -1.23
CA LYS A 346 8.88 23.51 -2.30
C LYS A 346 8.53 22.29 -3.16
N GLY A 347 7.24 22.01 -3.37
CA GLY A 347 6.79 20.90 -4.18
C GLY A 347 7.05 19.52 -3.57
N PHE A 348 7.06 19.42 -2.23
CA PHE A 348 7.34 18.20 -1.46
C PHE A 348 8.75 17.64 -1.68
N MET A 349 9.73 18.53 -1.81
CA MET A 349 11.13 18.14 -1.88
C MET A 349 11.54 17.46 -0.56
N PRO A 350 12.22 16.30 -0.59
CA PRO A 350 12.70 15.63 0.61
C PRO A 350 13.60 16.53 1.47
N SER A 351 13.49 16.39 2.79
CA SER A 351 14.27 17.13 3.80
C SER A 351 15.12 16.15 4.64
N PRO A 352 16.21 15.58 4.08
CA PRO A 352 17.10 14.74 4.85
C PRO A 352 17.83 15.57 5.93
N GLY A 353 18.22 14.92 7.03
CA GLY A 353 18.90 15.58 8.13
C GLY A 353 18.72 14.84 9.45
N VAL A 354 19.17 15.45 10.54
CA VAL A 354 19.08 14.85 11.87
C VAL A 354 17.90 15.47 12.63
N ILE A 355 17.02 14.62 13.14
CA ILE A 355 15.96 15.02 14.07
C ILE A 355 16.64 15.37 15.42
N THR A 356 16.65 16.65 15.79
CA THR A 356 17.27 17.10 17.03
C THR A 356 16.35 17.00 18.23
N GLN A 357 15.03 17.05 17.99
CA GLN A 357 14.01 16.87 19.01
C GLN A 357 12.76 16.26 18.36
N MET A 358 12.14 15.31 19.03
CA MET A 358 10.90 14.68 18.61
C MET A 358 9.97 14.48 19.81
N HIS A 359 8.73 14.92 19.70
CA HIS A 359 7.67 14.57 20.62
C HIS A 359 6.54 13.89 19.88
N LEU A 360 6.10 12.73 20.39
CA LEU A 360 5.04 11.94 19.79
C LEU A 360 3.73 12.20 20.52
N PRO A 361 2.61 12.37 19.78
CA PRO A 361 1.30 12.53 20.39
C PRO A 361 0.85 11.27 21.11
N GLY A 362 -0.05 11.44 22.08
CA GLY A 362 -0.56 10.35 22.89
C GLY A 362 -2.03 10.48 23.22
N GLY A 363 -2.50 9.63 24.12
CA GLY A 363 -3.87 9.64 24.62
C GLY A 363 -4.75 8.52 24.09
N ASN A 364 -6.02 8.53 24.51
CA ASN A 364 -6.94 7.44 24.19
C ASN A 364 -7.28 7.39 22.69
N GLY A 365 -6.96 6.25 22.07
CA GLY A 365 -7.19 6.02 20.64
C GLY A 365 -6.19 6.76 19.73
N VAL A 366 -5.03 7.13 20.23
CA VAL A 366 -3.89 7.61 19.44
C VAL A 366 -2.81 6.54 19.38
N ARG A 367 -2.37 6.21 18.18
CA ARG A 367 -1.27 5.28 17.89
C ARG A 367 -0.25 5.97 16.99
N VAL A 368 1.03 5.80 17.27
CA VAL A 368 2.11 6.26 16.39
C VAL A 368 3.01 5.09 16.04
N ASP A 369 3.12 4.80 14.74
CA ASP A 369 4.08 3.83 14.22
C ASP A 369 5.27 4.60 13.62
N THR A 370 6.44 4.45 14.24
CA THR A 370 7.67 5.16 13.86
C THR A 370 8.91 4.35 14.21
N ALA A 371 9.99 4.62 13.48
CA ALA A 371 11.35 4.21 13.84
C ALA A 371 12.24 5.42 14.17
N ALA A 372 11.70 6.63 14.09
CA ALA A 372 12.44 7.88 14.39
C ALA A 372 12.42 8.17 15.90
N TYR A 373 13.44 8.91 16.33
CA TYR A 373 13.65 9.34 17.73
C TYR A 373 14.64 10.52 17.74
N ASP A 374 14.88 11.13 18.90
CA ASP A 374 15.86 12.22 19.06
C ASP A 374 17.25 11.75 18.66
N GLY A 375 17.87 12.45 17.70
CA GLY A 375 19.17 12.08 17.13
C GLY A 375 19.08 11.15 15.90
N PHE A 376 17.89 10.75 15.47
CA PHE A 376 17.73 9.93 14.27
C PHE A 376 18.10 10.70 13.00
N GLU A 377 18.93 10.10 12.15
CA GLU A 377 19.33 10.64 10.86
C GLU A 377 18.41 10.15 9.73
N ILE A 378 17.72 11.08 9.08
CA ILE A 378 16.95 10.82 7.85
C ILE A 378 17.91 10.92 6.69
N THR A 379 18.17 9.79 6.05
CA THR A 379 19.12 9.68 4.95
C THR A 379 18.44 9.91 3.60
N PRO A 380 19.17 10.36 2.56
CA PRO A 380 18.62 10.52 1.21
C PRO A 380 18.47 9.20 0.43
N TYR A 381 18.78 8.06 1.04
CA TYR A 381 18.81 6.76 0.35
C TYR A 381 17.46 6.06 0.31
N TYR A 382 16.51 6.44 1.18
CA TYR A 382 15.24 5.76 1.38
C TYR A 382 14.08 6.74 1.37
N ASP A 383 12.87 6.21 1.51
CA ASP A 383 11.65 7.00 1.59
C ASP A 383 11.70 8.03 2.75
N SER A 384 11.03 9.16 2.54
CA SER A 384 10.98 10.29 3.48
C SER A 384 10.05 10.10 4.67
N MET A 385 9.25 9.03 4.70
CA MET A 385 8.28 8.77 5.77
C MET A 385 8.98 8.47 7.10
N ILE A 386 8.69 9.27 8.12
CA ILE A 386 9.28 9.17 9.45
C ILE A 386 8.33 8.61 10.49
N ALA A 387 7.03 8.78 10.29
CA ALA A 387 6.00 8.28 11.20
C ALA A 387 4.67 8.13 10.48
N LYS A 388 3.79 7.32 11.06
CA LYS A 388 2.35 7.30 10.82
C LYS A 388 1.67 7.66 12.12
N VAL A 389 0.81 8.67 12.08
CA VAL A 389 -0.09 9.01 13.20
C VAL A 389 -1.45 8.41 12.87
N ILE A 390 -1.97 7.57 13.75
CA ILE A 390 -3.25 6.89 13.57
C ILE A 390 -4.15 7.22 14.76
N VAL A 391 -5.39 7.57 14.50
CA VAL A 391 -6.36 7.85 15.54
C VAL A 391 -7.63 7.03 15.35
N LEU A 392 -8.30 6.70 16.45
CA LEU A 392 -9.63 6.08 16.48
C LEU A 392 -10.61 6.99 17.22
N GLY A 393 -11.66 7.42 16.54
CA GLY A 393 -12.80 8.12 17.10
C GLY A 393 -14.05 7.22 17.08
N ARG A 394 -15.08 7.60 17.86
CA ARG A 394 -16.39 6.90 17.82
C ARG A 394 -17.09 7.07 16.48
N ASN A 395 -16.75 8.13 15.75
CA ASN A 395 -17.23 8.47 14.42
C ASN A 395 -16.18 9.34 13.72
N ARG A 396 -16.39 9.63 12.42
CA ARG A 396 -15.46 10.40 11.58
C ARG A 396 -15.17 11.80 12.13
N THR A 397 -16.19 12.53 12.59
CA THR A 397 -16.02 13.88 13.16
C THR A 397 -15.09 13.87 14.37
N GLU A 398 -15.26 12.90 15.26
CA GLU A 398 -14.38 12.74 16.43
C GLU A 398 -12.95 12.32 16.00
N ALA A 399 -12.83 11.44 15.00
CA ALA A 399 -11.53 11.04 14.48
C ALA A 399 -10.77 12.23 13.87
N ILE A 400 -11.42 13.08 13.06
CA ILE A 400 -10.84 14.31 12.51
C ILE A 400 -10.37 15.25 13.63
N ALA A 401 -11.23 15.52 14.62
CA ALA A 401 -10.87 16.39 15.75
C ALA A 401 -9.67 15.83 16.53
N LYS A 402 -9.65 14.51 16.76
CA LYS A 402 -8.57 13.84 17.46
C LYS A 402 -7.26 13.85 16.65
N MET A 403 -7.34 13.69 15.33
CA MET A 403 -6.16 13.76 14.45
C MET A 403 -5.57 15.18 14.46
N ARG A 404 -6.39 16.22 14.39
CA ARG A 404 -5.92 17.61 14.51
C ARG A 404 -5.13 17.81 15.80
N THR A 405 -5.72 17.40 16.94
CA THR A 405 -5.04 17.48 18.25
C THR A 405 -3.72 16.70 18.26
N ALA A 406 -3.69 15.51 17.67
CA ALA A 406 -2.48 14.69 17.61
C ALA A 406 -1.39 15.33 16.74
N LEU A 407 -1.76 15.97 15.62
CA LEU A 407 -0.78 16.67 14.76
C LEU A 407 -0.27 17.95 15.41
N GLU A 408 -1.12 18.70 16.14
CA GLU A 408 -0.71 19.87 16.94
C GLU A 408 0.26 19.51 18.08
N GLU A 409 0.07 18.35 18.70
CA GLU A 409 0.93 17.86 19.77
C GLU A 409 2.27 17.34 19.25
N MET A 410 2.33 16.87 17.98
CA MET A 410 3.53 16.28 17.41
C MET A 410 4.58 17.34 17.12
N VAL A 411 5.80 17.16 17.66
CA VAL A 411 6.93 18.04 17.40
C VAL A 411 8.06 17.29 16.72
N VAL A 412 8.55 17.83 15.61
CA VAL A 412 9.75 17.34 14.91
C VAL A 412 10.63 18.53 14.58
N VAL A 413 11.85 18.57 15.15
CA VAL A 413 12.81 19.66 14.96
C VAL A 413 14.07 19.12 14.29
N GLY A 414 14.67 19.91 13.41
CA GLY A 414 15.91 19.58 12.69
C GLY A 414 15.70 19.24 11.22
N VAL A 415 14.48 18.88 10.82
CA VAL A 415 14.07 18.64 9.44
C VAL A 415 12.72 19.29 9.18
N SER A 416 12.40 19.60 7.93
CA SER A 416 11.05 20.02 7.53
C SER A 416 10.16 18.79 7.38
N THR A 417 8.88 18.93 7.73
CA THR A 417 7.88 17.87 7.58
C THR A 417 6.61 18.39 6.93
N ASN A 418 5.74 17.46 6.53
CA ASN A 418 4.41 17.77 6.00
C ASN A 418 3.32 17.92 7.08
N LEU A 419 3.66 18.05 8.37
CA LEU A 419 2.71 18.13 9.49
C LEU A 419 1.66 19.23 9.30
N ASP A 420 2.10 20.47 9.04
CA ASP A 420 1.18 21.62 8.86
C ASP A 420 0.29 21.43 7.61
N PHE A 421 0.84 20.81 6.57
CA PHE A 421 0.07 20.49 5.37
C PHE A 421 -1.01 19.45 5.65
N GLN A 422 -0.70 18.38 6.38
CA GLN A 422 -1.67 17.38 6.83
C GLN A 422 -2.77 18.03 7.69
N TYR A 423 -2.38 18.92 8.60
CA TYR A 423 -3.33 19.65 9.44
C TYR A 423 -4.28 20.51 8.60
N SER A 424 -3.77 21.24 7.61
CA SER A 424 -4.58 22.10 6.74
C SER A 424 -5.60 21.29 5.90
N ILE A 425 -5.26 20.07 5.49
CA ILE A 425 -6.21 19.16 4.83
C ILE A 425 -7.36 18.81 5.77
N LEU A 426 -7.06 18.51 7.03
CA LEU A 426 -8.08 18.16 8.03
C LEU A 426 -9.00 19.34 8.38
N GLU A 427 -8.63 20.58 8.10
CA GLU A 427 -9.49 21.76 8.24
C GLU A 427 -10.34 22.04 7.00
N ASN A 428 -9.97 21.49 5.86
CA ASN A 428 -10.65 21.73 4.61
C ASN A 428 -12.06 21.15 4.62
N GLU A 429 -13.04 21.95 4.16
CA GLU A 429 -14.46 21.60 4.20
C GLU A 429 -14.77 20.37 3.32
N THR A 430 -14.18 20.27 2.13
CA THR A 430 -14.37 19.14 1.20
C THR A 430 -13.90 17.83 1.85
N PHE A 431 -12.75 17.85 2.55
CA PHE A 431 -12.29 16.68 3.31
C PHE A 431 -13.23 16.39 4.47
N CYS A 432 -13.62 17.41 5.26
CA CYS A 432 -14.51 17.23 6.42
C CYS A 432 -15.87 16.65 6.03
N GLN A 433 -16.41 17.03 4.86
CA GLN A 433 -17.66 16.49 4.32
C GLN A 433 -17.49 15.08 3.69
N GLY A 434 -16.28 14.55 3.62
CA GLY A 434 -16.01 13.24 3.01
C GLY A 434 -16.10 13.25 1.49
N LEU A 435 -15.87 14.39 0.83
CA LEU A 435 -15.99 14.56 -0.63
C LEU A 435 -14.66 14.52 -1.38
N ALA A 436 -13.53 14.30 -0.70
CA ALA A 436 -12.23 14.21 -1.32
C ALA A 436 -12.14 13.02 -2.29
N ASP A 437 -11.78 13.27 -3.56
CA ASP A 437 -11.49 12.30 -4.61
C ASP A 437 -9.96 12.18 -4.84
N THR A 438 -9.53 11.37 -5.81
CA THR A 438 -8.09 11.20 -6.10
C THR A 438 -7.42 12.46 -6.67
N GLY A 439 -8.17 13.43 -7.15
CA GLY A 439 -7.70 14.75 -7.60
C GLY A 439 -7.73 15.84 -6.52
N PHE A 440 -8.16 15.49 -5.30
CA PHE A 440 -8.37 16.46 -4.23
C PHE A 440 -7.12 17.29 -3.90
N ILE A 441 -5.96 16.67 -3.77
CA ILE A 441 -4.72 17.39 -3.41
C ILE A 441 -4.31 18.39 -4.50
N GLU A 442 -4.49 18.04 -5.76
CA GLU A 442 -4.18 18.97 -6.88
C GLU A 442 -5.10 20.19 -6.84
N LYS A 443 -6.39 19.99 -6.62
CA LYS A 443 -7.40 21.06 -6.43
C LYS A 443 -7.09 21.90 -5.19
N PHE A 444 -6.74 21.25 -4.08
CA PHE A 444 -6.38 21.93 -2.83
C PHE A 444 -5.15 22.84 -2.99
N LEU A 445 -4.10 22.36 -3.65
CA LEU A 445 -2.90 23.15 -3.95
C LEU A 445 -3.16 24.30 -4.93
N ALA A 446 -4.15 24.13 -5.82
CA ALA A 446 -4.60 25.19 -6.73
C ALA A 446 -5.53 26.24 -6.06
N GLY A 447 -6.00 25.98 -4.84
CA GLY A 447 -6.97 26.82 -4.13
C GLY A 447 -8.39 26.74 -4.69
N GLU A 448 -8.74 25.62 -5.30
CA GLU A 448 -10.05 25.37 -5.93
C GLU A 448 -11.06 24.72 -4.95
N VAL A 449 -10.56 24.18 -3.85
CA VAL A 449 -11.33 23.51 -2.79
C VAL A 449 -10.80 23.88 -1.41
#